data_612ba896ece54f5b639fec5f01ae41eb
#
_entry.id   612ba896ece54f5b639fec5f01ae41eb
#
_cell.length_a   1.000
_cell.length_b   1.000
_cell.length_c   1.000
_cell.angle_alpha   90.00
_cell.angle_beta   90.00
_cell.angle_gamma   90.00
#
_symmetry.space_group_name_H-M   'P 1'
#
loop_
_entity.id
_entity.type
_entity.pdbx_description
1 polymer ?
#
loop_
_entity_poly.entity_id
_entity_poly.type
_entity_poly.pdbx_seq_one_letter_code
_entity_poly.pdbx_strand_id
1 'polypeptide(L)'
;MFNIVYFMSNSIFKRFKKKEEPVIEEQHSIWEDRIFWISTLQKIAYPVLNSLSNGSLKKKMPLESNSPDNKKFVYLEAFARIFNGIAPWLELGPDTSDEGQLRVKYINMTLKAIRNAVDPNGNDHIFIIEPKQSLVEVALFAQGLLRAKNQVWLNLPMGVQAKITEELKKTRVIAPYENHWLLYTAMIEAALLEFTGECDKERLSYGVQKFRDEYYLGDAVYCDGNSFESNYFNSMFIHPMLNDILGVMRKYGLSDGEFLDIQLMRSSRLSAQLERIISPEGTYPIVGNAISYRCGVFHLLSQATLLKILPRNIDPAQVRSALTKVLMRQFGGNQNFNSGWLTIGLNGHQSSISEKNITNGNIYLCCSIFLPLGLDINDDFWISPAAEWSSVKAWNGSQIQPDQSIDF
;
A
#
# COMPACT_ATOMS: atom_id res chain seq x y z
N MET A 1 30.49 -62.40 22.95
CA MET A 1 30.72 -60.96 23.02
C MET A 1 29.69 -60.28 22.09
N PHE A 2 28.42 -60.56 22.26
CA PHE A 2 27.30 -60.00 21.45
C PHE A 2 26.03 -60.07 22.32
N ASN A 3 25.83 -59.15 23.28
CA ASN A 3 24.55 -59.05 24.01
C ASN A 3 24.49 -57.84 24.97
N ILE A 4 25.10 -56.69 24.64
CA ILE A 4 25.01 -55.49 25.51
C ILE A 4 24.48 -54.24 24.76
N VAL A 5 24.21 -54.30 23.45
CA VAL A 5 23.81 -53.13 22.67
C VAL A 5 22.27 -52.95 22.50
N TYR A 6 21.46 -53.91 22.99
CA TYR A 6 20.00 -53.87 22.72
C TYR A 6 19.13 -53.35 23.86
N PHE A 7 19.70 -52.92 24.99
CA PHE A 7 18.91 -52.47 26.15
C PHE A 7 18.96 -50.95 26.42
N MET A 8 19.76 -50.16 25.68
CA MET A 8 19.84 -48.71 25.89
C MET A 8 19.03 -47.85 24.91
N SER A 9 18.38 -48.46 23.89
CA SER A 9 17.64 -47.71 22.86
C SER A 9 16.19 -47.38 23.27
N ASN A 10 15.58 -48.05 24.25
CA ASN A 10 14.16 -47.92 24.57
C ASN A 10 13.83 -46.97 25.74
N SER A 11 14.81 -46.40 26.40
CA SER A 11 14.56 -45.47 27.54
C SER A 11 14.63 -43.97 27.14
N ILE A 12 15.28 -43.67 26.01
CA ILE A 12 15.44 -42.26 25.56
C ILE A 12 14.22 -41.78 24.77
N PHE A 13 13.52 -42.69 24.07
CA PHE A 13 12.31 -42.30 23.30
C PHE A 13 11.02 -42.19 24.13
N LYS A 14 11.00 -42.57 25.41
CA LYS A 14 9.84 -42.41 26.28
C LYS A 14 9.72 -41.05 26.99
N ARG A 15 10.70 -40.16 26.82
CA ARG A 15 10.74 -38.87 27.53
C ARG A 15 10.27 -37.65 26.73
N PHE A 16 9.89 -37.83 25.46
CA PHE A 16 9.42 -36.74 24.58
C PHE A 16 7.98 -36.88 24.07
N LYS A 17 7.13 -37.65 24.76
CA LYS A 17 5.68 -37.45 24.61
C LYS A 17 5.22 -36.43 25.65
N LYS A 18 5.61 -35.17 25.51
CA LYS A 18 4.78 -34.08 25.95
C LYS A 18 3.48 -34.20 25.14
N LYS A 19 2.35 -34.42 25.78
CA LYS A 19 1.05 -34.19 25.17
C LYS A 19 1.11 -32.78 24.59
N GLU A 20 1.07 -32.66 23.27
CA GLU A 20 0.67 -31.44 22.62
C GLU A 20 -0.77 -31.21 23.06
N GLU A 21 -0.98 -30.32 23.99
CA GLU A 21 -2.29 -29.74 24.20
C GLU A 21 -2.69 -29.14 22.85
N PRO A 22 -3.91 -29.38 22.36
CA PRO A 22 -4.37 -28.72 21.15
C PRO A 22 -4.20 -27.22 21.39
N VAL A 23 -3.40 -26.55 20.58
CA VAL A 23 -3.40 -25.11 20.47
C VAL A 23 -4.83 -24.77 20.05
N ILE A 24 -5.64 -24.36 21.01
CA ILE A 24 -6.92 -23.73 20.74
C ILE A 24 -6.51 -22.45 20.02
N GLU A 25 -6.50 -22.46 18.67
CA GLU A 25 -6.57 -21.22 17.89
C GLU A 25 -7.84 -20.54 18.39
N GLU A 26 -7.69 -19.49 19.22
CA GLU A 26 -8.77 -18.59 19.53
C GLU A 26 -9.37 -18.18 18.19
N GLN A 27 -10.62 -18.58 17.96
CA GLN A 27 -11.40 -18.07 16.84
C GLN A 27 -11.51 -16.55 17.06
N HIS A 28 -10.59 -15.80 16.42
CA HIS A 28 -10.69 -14.35 16.38
C HIS A 28 -12.10 -13.99 15.89
N SER A 29 -12.79 -13.15 16.63
CA SER A 29 -14.10 -12.69 16.18
C SER A 29 -13.92 -11.89 14.89
N ILE A 30 -14.88 -11.95 14.01
CA ILE A 30 -14.88 -11.27 12.70
C ILE A 30 -14.55 -9.77 12.85
N TRP A 31 -14.97 -9.15 13.94
CA TRP A 31 -14.73 -7.75 14.27
C TRP A 31 -13.31 -7.45 14.77
N GLU A 32 -12.60 -8.44 15.31
CA GLU A 32 -11.26 -8.26 15.88
C GLU A 32 -10.23 -7.89 14.81
N ASP A 33 -10.31 -8.50 13.63
CA ASP A 33 -9.42 -8.17 12.50
C ASP A 33 -9.56 -6.69 12.12
N ARG A 34 -10.80 -6.20 11.92
CA ARG A 34 -11.05 -4.80 11.53
C ARG A 34 -10.60 -3.82 12.60
N ILE A 35 -10.89 -4.11 13.87
CA ILE A 35 -10.44 -3.31 15.02
C ILE A 35 -8.91 -3.27 15.08
N PHE A 36 -8.25 -4.42 14.89
CA PHE A 36 -6.79 -4.49 14.83
C PHE A 36 -6.21 -3.68 13.67
N TRP A 37 -6.80 -3.76 12.49
CA TRP A 37 -6.38 -2.96 11.32
C TRP A 37 -6.50 -1.46 11.60
N ILE A 38 -7.64 -1.02 12.15
CA ILE A 38 -7.86 0.39 12.48
C ILE A 38 -6.90 0.87 13.56
N SER A 39 -6.67 0.07 14.61
CA SER A 39 -5.71 0.42 15.67
C SER A 39 -4.28 0.53 15.12
N THR A 40 -3.90 -0.34 14.19
CA THR A 40 -2.60 -0.33 13.52
C THR A 40 -2.47 0.89 12.60
N LEU A 41 -3.53 1.20 11.82
CA LEU A 41 -3.59 2.43 11.01
C LEU A 41 -3.38 3.66 11.88
N GLN A 42 -4.09 3.74 13.02
CA GLN A 42 -3.95 4.88 13.94
C GLN A 42 -2.52 4.99 14.48
N LYS A 43 -1.92 3.88 14.89
CA LYS A 43 -0.54 3.83 15.39
C LYS A 43 0.46 4.39 14.39
N ILE A 44 0.26 4.11 13.09
CA ILE A 44 1.16 4.55 12.00
C ILE A 44 0.83 5.99 11.56
N ALA A 45 -0.43 6.28 11.29
CA ALA A 45 -0.83 7.51 10.60
C ALA A 45 -1.01 8.71 11.54
N TYR A 46 -1.47 8.47 12.79
CA TYR A 46 -1.82 9.56 13.71
C TYR A 46 -0.68 10.53 14.01
N PRO A 47 0.58 10.08 14.29
CA PRO A 47 1.67 11.00 14.61
C PRO A 47 1.92 12.02 13.49
N VAL A 48 1.90 11.58 12.23
CA VAL A 48 2.13 12.43 11.05
C VAL A 48 0.94 13.37 10.83
N LEU A 49 -0.27 12.82 10.71
CA LEU A 49 -1.48 13.60 10.43
C LEU A 49 -1.78 14.62 11.52
N ASN A 50 -1.70 14.22 12.79
CA ASN A 50 -1.91 15.15 13.91
C ASN A 50 -0.86 16.25 13.94
N SER A 51 0.40 15.93 13.70
CA SER A 51 1.46 16.95 13.70
C SER A 51 1.32 17.93 12.54
N LEU A 52 1.03 17.42 11.33
CA LEU A 52 0.84 18.27 10.15
C LEU A 52 -0.42 19.14 10.27
N SER A 53 -1.54 18.56 10.78
CA SER A 53 -2.78 19.32 11.00
C SER A 53 -2.64 20.46 12.00
N ASN A 54 -1.64 20.39 12.89
CA ASN A 54 -1.31 21.42 13.88
C ASN A 54 -0.11 22.32 13.50
N GLY A 55 0.41 22.21 12.26
CA GLY A 55 1.54 23.01 11.80
C GLY A 55 2.84 22.75 12.55
N SER A 56 3.07 21.51 12.98
CA SER A 56 4.21 21.12 13.84
C SER A 56 4.96 19.87 13.37
N LEU A 57 4.70 19.39 12.12
CA LEU A 57 5.30 18.17 11.61
C LEU A 57 6.82 18.31 11.49
N LYS A 58 7.30 19.37 10.85
CA LYS A 58 8.75 19.64 10.68
C LYS A 58 9.50 19.75 12.00
N LYS A 59 8.80 20.19 13.07
CA LYS A 59 9.38 20.31 14.42
C LYS A 59 9.44 18.96 15.16
N LYS A 60 8.47 18.07 14.92
CA LYS A 60 8.26 16.85 15.73
C LYS A 60 8.79 15.59 15.08
N MET A 61 8.64 15.44 13.76
CA MET A 61 9.04 14.23 13.07
C MET A 61 10.56 14.15 12.95
N PRO A 62 11.20 13.10 13.46
CA PRO A 62 12.63 12.89 13.29
C PRO A 62 12.93 12.61 11.81
N LEU A 63 14.07 13.12 11.33
CA LEU A 63 14.54 12.88 9.96
C LEU A 63 15.58 11.77 9.97
N GLU A 64 15.25 10.67 9.29
CA GLU A 64 16.19 9.59 9.00
C GLU A 64 16.32 9.44 7.48
N SER A 65 17.54 9.52 6.97
CA SER A 65 17.83 9.34 5.55
C SER A 65 19.28 8.96 5.39
N ASN A 66 19.52 8.00 4.51
CA ASN A 66 20.88 7.62 4.10
C ASN A 66 21.50 8.62 3.10
N SER A 67 20.69 9.54 2.53
CA SER A 67 21.13 10.63 1.66
C SER A 67 20.71 11.99 2.23
N PRO A 68 21.65 12.91 2.46
CA PRO A 68 21.33 14.26 2.94
C PRO A 68 20.38 15.04 2.02
N ASP A 69 20.50 14.86 0.70
CA ASP A 69 19.73 15.59 -0.30
C ASP A 69 18.23 15.26 -0.28
N ASN A 70 17.86 14.06 0.19
CA ASN A 70 16.48 13.62 0.24
C ASN A 70 15.73 14.05 1.51
N LYS A 71 16.42 14.55 2.52
CA LYS A 71 15.81 14.96 3.80
C LYS A 71 14.67 15.98 3.65
N LYS A 72 14.74 16.84 2.65
CA LYS A 72 13.71 17.86 2.39
C LYS A 72 12.36 17.28 1.95
N PHE A 73 12.34 16.07 1.39
CA PHE A 73 11.13 15.42 0.89
C PHE A 73 10.42 14.55 1.94
N VAL A 74 11.10 14.19 3.03
CA VAL A 74 10.62 13.25 4.07
C VAL A 74 9.19 13.51 4.53
N TYR A 75 8.84 14.78 4.71
CA TYR A 75 7.52 15.16 5.22
C TYR A 75 6.41 14.95 4.18
N LEU A 76 6.68 15.31 2.92
CA LEU A 76 5.74 15.07 1.81
C LEU A 76 5.61 13.56 1.55
N GLU A 77 6.74 12.82 1.58
CA GLU A 77 6.75 11.36 1.46
C GLU A 77 5.85 10.72 2.51
N ALA A 78 6.06 11.04 3.80
CA ALA A 78 5.26 10.48 4.88
C ALA A 78 3.76 10.79 4.70
N PHE A 79 3.42 12.04 4.44
CA PHE A 79 2.04 12.48 4.32
C PHE A 79 1.33 11.89 3.10
N ALA A 80 1.94 11.99 1.91
CA ALA A 80 1.34 11.50 0.66
C ALA A 80 1.08 9.99 0.69
N ARG A 81 2.03 9.21 1.21
CA ARG A 81 1.93 7.76 1.30
C ARG A 81 0.89 7.30 2.33
N ILE A 82 0.82 7.96 3.49
CA ILE A 82 -0.27 7.71 4.44
C ILE A 82 -1.61 8.05 3.79
N PHE A 83 -1.76 9.23 3.23
CA PHE A 83 -3.00 9.69 2.64
C PHE A 83 -3.47 8.76 1.52
N ASN A 84 -2.58 8.35 0.62
CA ASN A 84 -2.86 7.37 -0.42
C ASN A 84 -3.46 6.06 0.13
N GLY A 85 -2.87 5.53 1.20
CA GLY A 85 -3.30 4.25 1.78
C GLY A 85 -4.60 4.31 2.57
N ILE A 86 -4.91 5.45 3.22
CA ILE A 86 -6.11 5.59 4.04
C ILE A 86 -7.28 6.26 3.32
N ALA A 87 -7.04 6.81 2.12
CA ALA A 87 -8.04 7.58 1.37
C ALA A 87 -9.37 6.84 1.16
N PRO A 88 -9.41 5.54 0.78
CA PRO A 88 -10.67 4.81 0.65
C PRO A 88 -11.45 4.68 1.97
N TRP A 89 -10.73 4.53 3.09
CA TRP A 89 -11.38 4.53 4.40
C TRP A 89 -12.01 5.88 4.74
N LEU A 90 -11.32 6.98 4.44
CA LEU A 90 -11.87 8.33 4.60
C LEU A 90 -13.09 8.54 3.71
N GLU A 91 -13.08 8.00 2.48
CA GLU A 91 -14.15 8.17 1.49
C GLU A 91 -15.48 7.54 1.92
N LEU A 92 -15.49 6.57 2.84
CA LEU A 92 -16.72 6.06 3.44
C LEU A 92 -17.52 7.15 4.18
N GLY A 93 -16.87 8.24 4.60
CA GLY A 93 -17.53 9.35 5.26
C GLY A 93 -18.00 9.05 6.69
N PRO A 94 -18.82 9.93 7.26
CA PRO A 94 -19.36 9.79 8.61
C PRO A 94 -20.45 8.71 8.70
N ASP A 95 -20.48 8.00 9.82
CA ASP A 95 -21.62 7.20 10.26
C ASP A 95 -21.75 7.25 11.79
N THR A 96 -22.75 6.56 12.38
CA THR A 96 -23.06 6.62 13.80
C THR A 96 -22.19 5.69 14.66
N SER A 97 -21.36 4.82 14.05
CA SER A 97 -20.48 3.91 14.74
C SER A 97 -19.27 4.65 15.35
N ASP A 98 -18.60 4.01 16.32
CA ASP A 98 -17.35 4.53 16.88
C ASP A 98 -16.28 4.69 15.81
N GLU A 99 -16.23 3.77 14.83
CA GLU A 99 -15.35 3.86 13.66
C GLU A 99 -15.71 5.06 12.79
N GLY A 100 -17.00 5.32 12.53
CA GLY A 100 -17.46 6.48 11.76
C GLY A 100 -17.10 7.80 12.43
N GLN A 101 -17.25 7.89 13.76
CA GLN A 101 -16.82 9.08 14.52
C GLN A 101 -15.30 9.27 14.48
N LEU A 102 -14.54 8.18 14.59
CA LEU A 102 -13.08 8.21 14.40
C LEU A 102 -12.71 8.70 12.99
N ARG A 103 -13.41 8.21 11.98
CA ARG A 103 -13.21 8.59 10.56
C ARG A 103 -13.45 10.08 10.35
N VAL A 104 -14.48 10.67 10.93
CA VAL A 104 -14.71 12.13 10.94
C VAL A 104 -13.51 12.89 11.51
N LYS A 105 -12.93 12.41 12.60
CA LYS A 105 -11.72 13.02 13.17
C LYS A 105 -10.56 12.98 12.19
N TYR A 106 -10.35 11.85 11.48
CA TYR A 106 -9.28 11.69 10.50
C TYR A 106 -9.53 12.51 9.23
N ILE A 107 -10.77 12.61 8.74
CA ILE A 107 -11.13 13.51 7.64
C ILE A 107 -10.76 14.95 8.00
N ASN A 108 -11.17 15.43 9.17
CA ASN A 108 -10.87 16.79 9.62
C ASN A 108 -9.37 17.04 9.80
N MET A 109 -8.62 16.05 10.32
CA MET A 109 -7.15 16.16 10.39
C MET A 109 -6.53 16.22 9.00
N THR A 110 -6.98 15.39 8.06
CA THR A 110 -6.47 15.36 6.68
C THR A 110 -6.75 16.69 5.96
N LEU A 111 -7.95 17.24 6.08
CA LEU A 111 -8.29 18.54 5.51
C LEU A 111 -7.40 19.67 6.05
N LYS A 112 -7.13 19.69 7.37
CA LYS A 112 -6.21 20.65 7.98
C LYS A 112 -4.76 20.40 7.56
N ALA A 113 -4.32 19.14 7.49
CA ALA A 113 -2.99 18.75 7.06
C ALA A 113 -2.72 19.23 5.62
N ILE A 114 -3.67 19.01 4.70
CA ILE A 114 -3.56 19.47 3.31
C ILE A 114 -3.42 21.01 3.25
N ARG A 115 -4.23 21.76 4.01
CA ARG A 115 -4.12 23.23 4.05
C ARG A 115 -2.73 23.68 4.48
N ASN A 116 -2.19 23.08 5.55
CA ASN A 116 -0.86 23.42 6.06
C ASN A 116 0.26 22.99 5.09
N ALA A 117 0.07 21.84 4.42
CA ALA A 117 1.03 21.29 3.46
C ALA A 117 1.26 22.20 2.24
N VAL A 118 0.19 22.83 1.73
CA VAL A 118 0.22 23.67 0.52
C VAL A 118 0.28 25.15 0.80
N ASP A 119 0.32 25.58 2.07
CA ASP A 119 0.41 26.99 2.41
C ASP A 119 1.87 27.48 2.40
N PRO A 120 2.29 28.30 1.41
CA PRO A 120 3.69 28.73 1.28
C PRO A 120 4.18 29.58 2.46
N ASN A 121 3.25 30.17 3.23
CA ASN A 121 3.58 30.97 4.41
C ASN A 121 3.48 30.17 5.71
N GLY A 122 3.08 28.91 5.65
CA GLY A 122 2.94 28.04 6.81
C GLY A 122 4.25 27.38 7.25
N ASN A 123 4.36 27.07 8.53
CA ASN A 123 5.55 26.37 9.08
C ASN A 123 5.76 24.98 8.44
N ASP A 124 4.68 24.31 8.07
CA ASP A 124 4.70 22.97 7.49
C ASP A 124 4.34 22.99 5.98
N HIS A 125 4.76 24.03 5.24
CA HIS A 125 4.76 23.97 3.79
C HIS A 125 5.72 22.88 3.33
N ILE A 126 5.18 21.76 2.78
CA ILE A 126 5.95 20.57 2.43
C ILE A 126 5.92 20.25 0.93
N PHE A 127 5.10 20.97 0.13
CA PHE A 127 5.09 20.85 -1.33
C PHE A 127 6.29 21.58 -1.92
N ILE A 128 7.43 20.87 -1.92
CA ILE A 128 8.67 21.35 -2.51
C ILE A 128 8.80 20.67 -3.86
N ILE A 129 8.49 21.39 -4.95
CA ILE A 129 8.57 20.86 -6.31
C ILE A 129 9.98 21.12 -6.84
N GLU A 130 10.81 20.11 -6.74
CA GLU A 130 12.16 20.08 -7.30
C GLU A 130 12.34 18.88 -8.21
N PRO A 131 13.32 18.90 -9.14
CA PRO A 131 13.48 17.84 -10.11
C PRO A 131 13.54 16.44 -9.49
N LYS A 132 12.76 15.53 -10.09
CA LYS A 132 12.68 14.09 -9.85
C LYS A 132 11.89 13.68 -8.59
N GLN A 133 12.49 13.63 -7.39
CA GLN A 133 11.90 12.98 -6.22
C GLN A 133 10.48 13.47 -5.86
N SER A 134 10.22 14.78 -5.97
CA SER A 134 8.89 15.33 -5.69
C SER A 134 7.77 14.77 -6.60
N LEU A 135 8.12 14.34 -7.82
CA LEU A 135 7.14 13.78 -8.76
C LEU A 135 6.43 12.54 -8.18
N VAL A 136 7.18 11.66 -7.52
CA VAL A 136 6.66 10.42 -6.90
C VAL A 136 5.61 10.76 -5.83
N GLU A 137 5.96 11.67 -4.94
CA GLU A 137 5.11 11.98 -3.78
C GLU A 137 3.87 12.79 -4.17
N VAL A 138 4.02 13.68 -5.14
CA VAL A 138 2.88 14.42 -5.70
C VAL A 138 1.92 13.46 -6.43
N ALA A 139 2.43 12.46 -7.13
CA ALA A 139 1.60 11.43 -7.78
C ALA A 139 0.83 10.58 -6.76
N LEU A 140 1.47 10.15 -5.66
CA LEU A 140 0.80 9.41 -4.60
C LEU A 140 -0.23 10.26 -3.86
N PHE A 141 0.05 11.55 -3.66
CA PHE A 141 -0.92 12.50 -3.12
C PHE A 141 -2.12 12.67 -4.07
N ALA A 142 -1.87 12.83 -5.37
CA ALA A 142 -2.90 12.92 -6.40
C ALA A 142 -3.79 11.67 -6.46
N GLN A 143 -3.18 10.48 -6.37
CA GLN A 143 -3.91 9.21 -6.27
C GLN A 143 -4.78 9.15 -5.01
N GLY A 144 -4.28 9.62 -3.87
CA GLY A 144 -5.06 9.74 -2.63
C GLY A 144 -6.27 10.68 -2.79
N LEU A 145 -6.13 11.81 -3.50
CA LEU A 145 -7.24 12.71 -3.80
C LEU A 145 -8.30 12.05 -4.69
N LEU A 146 -7.89 11.28 -5.70
CA LEU A 146 -8.82 10.52 -6.54
C LEU A 146 -9.62 9.51 -5.72
N ARG A 147 -8.98 8.83 -4.76
CA ARG A 147 -9.57 7.82 -3.87
C ARG A 147 -10.47 8.41 -2.78
N ALA A 148 -10.29 9.69 -2.41
CA ALA A 148 -11.06 10.38 -1.38
C ALA A 148 -11.73 11.65 -1.91
N LYS A 149 -12.30 11.56 -3.11
CA LYS A 149 -12.87 12.72 -3.82
C LYS A 149 -13.96 13.40 -3.03
N ASN A 150 -14.97 12.65 -2.55
CA ASN A 150 -16.15 13.23 -1.91
C ASN A 150 -15.84 13.75 -0.51
N GLN A 151 -15.08 13.02 0.27
CA GLN A 151 -14.80 13.38 1.66
C GLN A 151 -13.61 14.32 1.84
N VAL A 152 -12.70 14.37 0.89
CA VAL A 152 -11.52 15.24 1.00
C VAL A 152 -11.57 16.33 -0.07
N TRP A 153 -11.46 16.00 -1.37
CA TRP A 153 -11.34 17.05 -2.39
C TRP A 153 -12.51 18.03 -2.38
N LEU A 154 -13.74 17.56 -2.39
CA LEU A 154 -14.94 18.42 -2.43
C LEU A 154 -15.17 19.21 -1.15
N ASN A 155 -14.55 18.81 -0.02
CA ASN A 155 -14.63 19.54 1.24
C ASN A 155 -13.46 20.51 1.48
N LEU A 156 -12.50 20.59 0.56
CA LEU A 156 -11.45 21.61 0.60
C LEU A 156 -12.00 22.96 0.13
N PRO A 157 -11.63 24.08 0.77
CA PRO A 157 -11.96 25.41 0.26
C PRO A 157 -11.41 25.62 -1.16
N MET A 158 -12.14 26.34 -2.03
CA MET A 158 -11.73 26.59 -3.41
C MET A 158 -10.30 27.17 -3.52
N GLY A 159 -9.88 28.07 -2.62
CA GLY A 159 -8.52 28.60 -2.61
C GLY A 159 -7.44 27.54 -2.31
N VAL A 160 -7.78 26.49 -1.55
CA VAL A 160 -6.88 25.36 -1.30
C VAL A 160 -6.85 24.41 -2.51
N GLN A 161 -7.99 24.14 -3.12
CA GLN A 161 -8.09 23.38 -4.38
C GLN A 161 -7.27 24.04 -5.49
N ALA A 162 -7.35 25.37 -5.62
CA ALA A 162 -6.56 26.13 -6.59
C ALA A 162 -5.06 26.00 -6.34
N LYS A 163 -4.60 26.12 -5.07
CA LYS A 163 -3.20 25.91 -4.72
C LYS A 163 -2.72 24.51 -5.05
N ILE A 164 -3.50 23.48 -4.72
CA ILE A 164 -3.18 22.08 -5.08
C ILE A 164 -3.05 21.94 -6.59
N THR A 165 -4.01 22.45 -7.35
CA THR A 165 -3.99 22.41 -8.82
C THR A 165 -2.73 23.07 -9.39
N GLU A 166 -2.31 24.20 -8.81
CA GLU A 166 -1.06 24.86 -9.16
C GLU A 166 0.17 23.99 -8.87
N GLU A 167 0.24 23.39 -7.68
CA GLU A 167 1.35 22.48 -7.31
C GLU A 167 1.42 21.25 -8.23
N LEU A 168 0.27 20.66 -8.58
CA LEU A 168 0.21 19.56 -9.55
C LEU A 168 0.75 20.01 -10.92
N LYS A 169 0.34 21.18 -11.43
CA LYS A 169 0.81 21.73 -12.71
C LYS A 169 2.31 22.08 -12.71
N LYS A 170 2.89 22.48 -11.57
CA LYS A 170 4.34 22.74 -11.45
C LYS A 170 5.19 21.51 -11.76
N THR A 171 4.67 20.29 -11.56
CA THR A 171 5.40 19.05 -11.88
C THR A 171 5.65 18.86 -13.37
N ARG A 172 4.95 19.58 -14.26
CA ARG A 172 5.09 19.46 -15.72
C ARG A 172 6.48 19.78 -16.24
N VAL A 173 7.28 20.54 -15.50
CA VAL A 173 8.69 20.83 -15.85
C VAL A 173 9.63 19.65 -15.59
N ILE A 174 9.15 18.63 -14.85
CA ILE A 174 9.96 17.46 -14.50
C ILE A 174 9.85 16.41 -15.62
N ALA A 175 10.99 16.08 -16.22
CA ALA A 175 11.08 14.94 -17.12
C ALA A 175 11.18 13.65 -16.29
N PRO A 176 10.23 12.70 -16.42
CA PRO A 176 10.30 11.42 -15.73
C PRO A 176 11.42 10.55 -16.30
N TYR A 177 11.81 9.50 -15.59
CA TYR A 177 12.59 8.42 -16.17
C TYR A 177 11.71 7.55 -17.07
N GLU A 178 12.29 6.90 -18.07
CA GLU A 178 11.62 5.97 -18.99
C GLU A 178 11.39 4.60 -18.31
N ASN A 179 10.60 4.59 -17.22
CA ASN A 179 10.23 3.44 -16.41
C ASN A 179 8.88 3.72 -15.69
N HIS A 180 8.61 3.10 -14.54
CA HIS A 180 7.38 3.35 -13.77
C HIS A 180 7.16 4.84 -13.41
N TRP A 181 8.18 5.69 -13.50
CA TRP A 181 8.04 7.14 -13.29
C TRP A 181 7.12 7.80 -14.33
N LEU A 182 6.96 7.21 -15.51
CA LEU A 182 5.98 7.66 -16.49
C LEU A 182 4.55 7.61 -15.94
N LEU A 183 4.25 6.63 -15.08
CA LEU A 183 2.94 6.52 -14.44
C LEU A 183 2.72 7.60 -13.38
N TYR A 184 3.77 8.14 -12.76
CA TYR A 184 3.63 9.27 -11.83
C TYR A 184 3.14 10.52 -12.58
N THR A 185 3.70 10.80 -13.76
CA THR A 185 3.21 11.92 -14.58
C THR A 185 1.77 11.70 -15.04
N ALA A 186 1.44 10.49 -15.48
CA ALA A 186 0.10 10.14 -15.91
C ALA A 186 -0.93 10.23 -14.77
N MET A 187 -0.57 9.81 -13.55
CA MET A 187 -1.43 9.92 -12.35
C MET A 187 -1.76 11.36 -11.99
N ILE A 188 -0.77 12.26 -12.06
CA ILE A 188 -0.97 13.67 -11.79
C ILE A 188 -1.91 14.28 -12.83
N GLU A 189 -1.73 13.96 -14.12
CA GLU A 189 -2.60 14.46 -15.19
C GLU A 189 -4.01 13.83 -15.11
N ALA A 190 -4.14 12.58 -14.69
CA ALA A 190 -5.44 11.97 -14.41
C ALA A 190 -6.19 12.71 -13.27
N ALA A 191 -5.49 13.11 -12.22
CA ALA A 191 -6.08 13.90 -11.14
C ALA A 191 -6.46 15.32 -11.62
N LEU A 192 -5.61 15.97 -12.41
CA LEU A 192 -5.95 17.26 -13.02
C LEU A 192 -7.20 17.16 -13.90
N LEU A 193 -7.29 16.12 -14.74
CA LEU A 193 -8.47 15.84 -15.56
C LEU A 193 -9.74 15.67 -14.71
N GLU A 194 -9.66 14.86 -13.66
CA GLU A 194 -10.80 14.59 -12.76
C GLU A 194 -11.31 15.84 -12.03
N PHE A 195 -10.41 16.74 -11.63
CA PHE A 195 -10.72 17.85 -10.75
C PHE A 195 -10.93 19.18 -11.48
N THR A 196 -10.35 19.34 -12.68
CA THR A 196 -10.44 20.59 -13.44
C THR A 196 -11.08 20.43 -14.82
N GLY A 197 -11.23 19.21 -15.29
CA GLY A 197 -11.67 18.92 -16.67
C GLY A 197 -10.55 19.07 -17.71
N GLU A 198 -9.32 19.42 -17.32
CA GLU A 198 -8.18 19.69 -18.21
C GLU A 198 -6.97 18.87 -17.80
N CYS A 199 -6.23 18.37 -18.78
CA CYS A 199 -4.94 17.68 -18.57
C CYS A 199 -4.00 17.90 -19.76
N ASP A 200 -2.72 17.63 -19.56
CA ASP A 200 -1.78 17.38 -20.65
C ASP A 200 -1.99 15.94 -21.13
N LYS A 201 -2.62 15.80 -22.30
CA LYS A 201 -3.02 14.50 -22.85
C LYS A 201 -1.82 13.63 -23.23
N GLU A 202 -0.73 14.24 -23.67
CA GLU A 202 0.49 13.50 -24.02
C GLU A 202 1.12 12.91 -22.76
N ARG A 203 1.29 13.70 -21.70
CA ARG A 203 1.80 13.22 -20.43
C ARG A 203 0.90 12.17 -19.77
N LEU A 204 -0.43 12.29 -19.94
CA LEU A 204 -1.37 11.30 -19.44
C LEU A 204 -1.26 9.97 -20.18
N SER A 205 -1.16 9.98 -21.52
CA SER A 205 -1.26 8.77 -22.34
C SER A 205 0.09 8.09 -22.58
N TYR A 206 1.20 8.83 -22.64
CA TYR A 206 2.51 8.29 -23.02
C TYR A 206 2.95 7.11 -22.15
N GLY A 207 2.94 7.30 -20.83
CA GLY A 207 3.31 6.22 -19.91
C GLY A 207 2.38 5.01 -20.02
N VAL A 208 1.07 5.23 -20.16
CA VAL A 208 0.08 4.15 -20.31
C VAL A 208 0.36 3.34 -21.57
N GLN A 209 0.66 4.01 -22.70
CA GLN A 209 1.01 3.35 -23.98
C GLN A 209 2.29 2.53 -23.84
N LYS A 210 3.34 3.06 -23.19
CA LYS A 210 4.58 2.31 -22.93
C LYS A 210 4.31 1.01 -22.16
N PHE A 211 3.51 1.06 -21.11
CA PHE A 211 3.17 -0.13 -20.34
C PHE A 211 2.26 -1.10 -21.11
N ARG A 212 1.36 -0.61 -21.95
CA ARG A 212 0.54 -1.45 -22.81
C ARG A 212 1.35 -2.16 -23.90
N ASP A 213 2.22 -1.42 -24.60
CA ASP A 213 2.79 -1.85 -25.88
C ASP A 213 4.22 -2.39 -25.77
N GLU A 214 5.01 -1.91 -24.77
CA GLU A 214 6.45 -2.21 -24.71
C GLU A 214 6.90 -2.92 -23.45
N TYR A 215 6.30 -2.61 -22.26
CA TYR A 215 6.83 -3.07 -20.98
C TYR A 215 6.16 -4.33 -20.43
N TYR A 216 5.13 -4.85 -21.08
CA TYR A 216 4.49 -6.09 -20.67
C TYR A 216 5.32 -7.32 -21.03
N LEU A 217 5.62 -8.17 -20.03
CA LEU A 217 6.45 -9.36 -20.20
C LEU A 217 5.65 -10.68 -20.24
N GLY A 218 4.35 -10.63 -19.97
CA GLY A 218 3.52 -11.82 -19.81
C GLY A 218 3.21 -12.12 -18.34
N ASP A 219 2.22 -12.99 -18.10
CA ASP A 219 1.77 -13.45 -16.79
C ASP A 219 1.62 -12.36 -15.73
N ALA A 220 1.04 -11.24 -16.12
CA ALA A 220 0.78 -10.06 -15.28
C ALA A 220 2.05 -9.31 -14.79
N VAL A 221 3.20 -9.52 -15.41
CA VAL A 221 4.44 -8.86 -15.04
C VAL A 221 4.82 -7.81 -16.07
N TYR A 222 5.21 -6.65 -15.59
CA TYR A 222 5.80 -5.57 -16.38
C TYR A 222 7.28 -5.41 -16.05
N CYS A 223 8.12 -5.12 -17.04
CA CYS A 223 9.47 -4.61 -16.79
C CYS A 223 9.40 -3.13 -16.35
N ASP A 224 10.45 -2.71 -15.67
CA ASP A 224 10.60 -1.34 -15.20
C ASP A 224 11.49 -0.54 -16.15
N GLY A 225 10.94 -0.14 -17.30
CA GLY A 225 11.68 0.40 -18.42
C GLY A 225 12.25 -0.72 -19.30
N ASN A 226 13.50 -0.59 -19.72
CA ASN A 226 14.12 -1.50 -20.69
C ASN A 226 14.71 -2.79 -20.08
N SER A 227 14.59 -2.96 -18.75
CA SER A 227 15.13 -4.13 -18.05
C SER A 227 14.12 -4.71 -17.07
N PHE A 228 14.17 -6.02 -16.91
CA PHE A 228 13.43 -6.71 -15.84
C PHE A 228 14.28 -6.74 -14.58
N GLU A 229 13.66 -6.37 -13.46
CA GLU A 229 14.21 -6.51 -12.11
C GLU A 229 13.23 -7.29 -11.24
N SER A 230 13.74 -8.31 -10.55
CA SER A 230 12.93 -9.05 -9.57
C SER A 230 12.75 -8.21 -8.31
N ASN A 231 11.66 -7.45 -8.26
CA ASN A 231 11.28 -6.60 -7.14
C ASN A 231 9.75 -6.52 -7.02
N TYR A 232 9.26 -5.71 -6.07
CA TYR A 232 7.82 -5.55 -5.85
C TYR A 232 7.21 -4.31 -6.54
N PHE A 233 7.88 -3.65 -7.48
CA PHE A 233 7.35 -2.43 -8.11
C PHE A 233 6.06 -2.67 -8.89
N ASN A 234 5.90 -3.86 -9.49
CA ASN A 234 4.64 -4.25 -10.10
C ASN A 234 3.46 -4.12 -9.12
N SER A 235 3.62 -4.62 -7.89
CA SER A 235 2.60 -4.55 -6.86
C SER A 235 2.51 -3.19 -6.18
N MET A 236 3.64 -2.51 -5.95
CA MET A 236 3.65 -1.25 -5.20
C MET A 236 3.14 -0.07 -6.01
N PHE A 237 3.48 -0.01 -7.31
CA PHE A 237 3.29 1.19 -8.13
C PHE A 237 2.62 0.91 -9.46
N ILE A 238 3.14 -0.04 -10.27
CA ILE A 238 2.77 -0.18 -11.68
C ILE A 238 1.27 -0.51 -11.82
N HIS A 239 0.85 -1.65 -11.31
CA HIS A 239 -0.56 -2.05 -11.39
C HIS A 239 -1.51 -1.08 -10.67
N PRO A 240 -1.24 -0.67 -9.41
CA PRO A 240 -2.15 0.23 -8.72
C PRO A 240 -2.34 1.58 -9.43
N MET A 241 -1.29 2.11 -10.05
CA MET A 241 -1.41 3.36 -10.79
C MET A 241 -2.11 3.17 -12.13
N LEU A 242 -1.77 2.12 -12.90
CA LEU A 242 -2.45 1.82 -14.16
C LEU A 242 -3.96 1.64 -13.95
N ASN A 243 -4.38 0.92 -12.90
CA ASN A 243 -5.80 0.72 -12.61
C ASN A 243 -6.53 2.06 -12.39
N ASP A 244 -5.97 2.93 -11.56
CA ASP A 244 -6.61 4.21 -11.24
C ASP A 244 -6.56 5.20 -12.42
N ILE A 245 -5.43 5.28 -13.16
CA ILE A 245 -5.27 6.13 -14.35
C ILE A 245 -6.26 5.71 -15.44
N LEU A 246 -6.29 4.41 -15.78
CA LEU A 246 -7.19 3.89 -16.82
C LEU A 246 -8.66 4.04 -16.45
N GLY A 247 -8.99 3.94 -15.16
CA GLY A 247 -10.33 4.23 -14.65
C GLY A 247 -10.77 5.66 -14.95
N VAL A 248 -9.88 6.64 -14.70
CA VAL A 248 -10.13 8.05 -15.06
C VAL A 248 -10.20 8.22 -16.57
N MET A 249 -9.24 7.67 -17.33
CA MET A 249 -9.23 7.77 -18.79
C MET A 249 -10.52 7.21 -19.41
N ARG A 250 -11.00 6.05 -18.94
CA ARG A 250 -12.29 5.45 -19.39
C ARG A 250 -13.46 6.39 -19.10
N LYS A 251 -13.51 6.96 -17.90
CA LYS A 251 -14.57 7.90 -17.49
C LYS A 251 -14.69 9.11 -18.42
N TYR A 252 -13.57 9.60 -18.92
CA TYR A 252 -13.50 10.76 -19.83
C TYR A 252 -13.41 10.40 -21.31
N GLY A 253 -13.57 9.11 -21.67
CA GLY A 253 -13.53 8.65 -23.06
C GLY A 253 -12.17 8.76 -23.72
N LEU A 254 -11.08 8.75 -22.96
CA LEU A 254 -9.69 8.83 -23.43
C LEU A 254 -9.01 7.46 -23.57
N SER A 255 -9.65 6.38 -23.11
CA SER A 255 -9.17 5.00 -23.23
C SER A 255 -10.09 4.23 -24.18
N ASP A 256 -9.54 3.25 -24.91
CA ASP A 256 -10.29 2.30 -25.75
C ASP A 256 -11.20 1.35 -24.92
N GLY A 257 -11.08 1.39 -23.59
CA GLY A 257 -11.87 0.59 -22.66
C GLY A 257 -11.37 -0.85 -22.54
N GLU A 258 -10.88 -1.44 -23.62
CA GLU A 258 -10.36 -2.81 -23.66
C GLU A 258 -9.11 -2.96 -22.79
N PHE A 259 -8.19 -1.99 -22.87
CA PHE A 259 -6.96 -2.05 -22.06
C PHE A 259 -7.22 -1.98 -20.55
N LEU A 260 -8.24 -1.25 -20.07
CA LEU A 260 -8.60 -1.30 -18.65
C LEU A 260 -9.04 -2.71 -18.24
N ASP A 261 -9.87 -3.38 -19.05
CA ASP A 261 -10.36 -4.73 -18.72
C ASP A 261 -9.22 -5.75 -18.69
N ILE A 262 -8.30 -5.68 -19.65
CA ILE A 262 -7.07 -6.48 -19.68
C ILE A 262 -6.21 -6.19 -18.45
N GLN A 263 -6.03 -4.91 -18.11
CA GLN A 263 -5.22 -4.50 -16.95
C GLN A 263 -5.82 -5.01 -15.63
N LEU A 264 -7.14 -4.98 -15.47
CA LEU A 264 -7.81 -5.54 -14.30
C LEU A 264 -7.64 -7.06 -14.20
N MET A 265 -7.67 -7.80 -15.32
CA MET A 265 -7.37 -9.24 -15.35
C MET A 265 -5.91 -9.51 -14.97
N ARG A 266 -4.95 -8.72 -15.48
CA ARG A 266 -3.54 -8.80 -15.08
C ARG A 266 -3.38 -8.50 -13.58
N SER A 267 -4.06 -7.49 -13.06
CA SER A 267 -4.05 -7.16 -11.63
C SER A 267 -4.63 -8.28 -10.76
N SER A 268 -5.71 -8.93 -11.21
CA SER A 268 -6.29 -10.10 -10.58
C SER A 268 -5.27 -11.26 -10.51
N ARG A 269 -4.59 -11.53 -11.63
CA ARG A 269 -3.57 -12.59 -11.70
C ARG A 269 -2.39 -12.34 -10.76
N LEU A 270 -1.80 -11.15 -10.77
CA LEU A 270 -0.69 -10.83 -9.86
C LEU A 270 -1.13 -10.87 -8.39
N SER A 271 -2.39 -10.51 -8.10
CA SER A 271 -2.94 -10.61 -6.75
C SER A 271 -2.97 -12.05 -6.24
N ALA A 272 -3.27 -13.04 -7.11
CA ALA A 272 -3.18 -14.45 -6.76
C ALA A 272 -1.76 -14.88 -6.39
N GLN A 273 -0.76 -14.40 -7.13
CA GLN A 273 0.64 -14.67 -6.83
C GLN A 273 1.05 -14.03 -5.50
N LEU A 274 0.62 -12.79 -5.24
CA LEU A 274 0.93 -12.06 -4.00
C LEU A 274 0.31 -12.73 -2.77
N GLU A 275 -0.90 -13.28 -2.87
CA GLU A 275 -1.53 -14.03 -1.78
C GLU A 275 -0.73 -15.30 -1.47
N ARG A 276 -0.29 -16.04 -2.49
CA ARG A 276 0.46 -17.31 -2.36
C ARG A 276 1.85 -17.14 -1.74
N ILE A 277 2.51 -16.00 -1.93
CA ILE A 277 3.85 -15.77 -1.36
C ILE A 277 3.84 -15.39 0.12
N ILE A 278 2.68 -15.13 0.72
CA ILE A 278 2.58 -14.89 2.17
C ILE A 278 2.71 -16.22 2.88
N SER A 279 3.79 -16.40 3.65
CA SER A 279 4.02 -17.61 4.43
C SER A 279 2.99 -17.79 5.54
N PRO A 280 2.83 -19.01 6.11
CA PRO A 280 1.96 -19.23 7.26
C PRO A 280 2.25 -18.33 8.47
N GLU A 281 3.51 -17.88 8.61
CA GLU A 281 3.96 -16.98 9.69
C GLU A 281 3.75 -15.50 9.38
N GLY A 282 3.20 -15.14 8.21
CA GLY A 282 3.01 -13.77 7.76
C GLY A 282 4.29 -13.08 7.28
N THR A 283 5.28 -13.86 6.83
CA THR A 283 6.49 -13.38 6.17
C THR A 283 6.35 -13.52 4.65
N TYR A 284 7.24 -12.89 3.90
CA TYR A 284 7.28 -12.94 2.44
C TYR A 284 8.73 -12.80 1.93
N PRO A 285 9.03 -13.17 0.68
CA PRO A 285 10.39 -13.12 0.14
C PRO A 285 11.03 -11.74 0.26
N ILE A 286 12.28 -11.71 0.72
CA ILE A 286 13.07 -10.48 0.84
C ILE A 286 13.81 -10.29 -0.48
N VAL A 287 13.12 -9.70 -1.46
CA VAL A 287 13.65 -9.45 -2.80
C VAL A 287 13.45 -7.99 -3.21
N GLY A 288 14.36 -7.49 -4.00
CA GLY A 288 14.33 -6.11 -4.49
C GLY A 288 14.78 -5.08 -3.45
N ASN A 289 14.92 -3.88 -3.93
CA ASN A 289 15.58 -2.77 -3.23
C ASN A 289 14.66 -1.96 -2.30
N ALA A 290 13.34 -2.11 -2.44
CA ALA A 290 12.33 -1.34 -1.70
C ALA A 290 11.65 -2.15 -0.58
N ILE A 291 12.32 -3.19 -0.06
CA ILE A 291 11.74 -4.08 0.96
C ILE A 291 11.46 -3.38 2.31
N SER A 292 12.15 -2.27 2.58
CA SER A 292 11.90 -1.42 3.75
C SER A 292 10.53 -0.73 3.74
N TYR A 293 9.80 -0.76 2.62
CA TYR A 293 8.40 -0.32 2.55
C TYR A 293 7.43 -1.30 3.21
N ARG A 294 7.95 -2.38 3.80
CA ARG A 294 7.21 -3.36 4.60
C ARG A 294 6.03 -3.95 3.85
N CYS A 295 4.87 -4.07 4.50
CA CYS A 295 3.63 -4.54 3.90
C CYS A 295 3.10 -3.68 2.74
N GLY A 296 3.75 -2.55 2.41
CA GLY A 296 3.49 -1.82 1.17
C GLY A 296 3.69 -2.66 -0.10
N VAL A 297 4.44 -3.77 -0.01
CA VAL A 297 4.57 -4.76 -1.10
C VAL A 297 3.22 -5.38 -1.50
N PHE A 298 2.21 -5.32 -0.65
CA PHE A 298 0.85 -5.84 -0.91
C PHE A 298 -0.14 -4.76 -1.36
N HIS A 299 0.34 -3.61 -1.86
CA HIS A 299 -0.52 -2.53 -2.35
C HIS A 299 -1.53 -3.04 -3.39
N LEU A 300 -1.07 -3.80 -4.40
CA LEU A 300 -1.96 -4.36 -5.43
C LEU A 300 -2.96 -5.34 -4.84
N LEU A 301 -2.54 -6.27 -3.97
CA LEU A 301 -3.46 -7.24 -3.36
C LEU A 301 -4.56 -6.52 -2.58
N SER A 302 -4.21 -5.46 -1.85
CA SER A 302 -5.14 -4.61 -1.12
C SER A 302 -6.06 -3.82 -2.06
N GLN A 303 -5.53 -3.28 -3.17
CA GLN A 303 -6.34 -2.59 -4.17
C GLN A 303 -7.29 -3.55 -4.91
N ALA A 304 -6.80 -4.74 -5.30
CA ALA A 304 -7.62 -5.75 -5.96
C ALA A 304 -8.80 -6.21 -5.08
N THR A 305 -8.55 -6.30 -3.78
CA THR A 305 -9.62 -6.55 -2.79
C THR A 305 -10.63 -5.41 -2.78
N LEU A 306 -10.18 -4.16 -2.68
CA LEU A 306 -11.05 -2.97 -2.69
C LEU A 306 -11.88 -2.87 -3.97
N LEU A 307 -11.27 -3.13 -5.13
CA LEU A 307 -11.91 -3.09 -6.45
C LEU A 307 -12.76 -4.35 -6.75
N LYS A 308 -12.76 -5.36 -5.87
CA LYS A 308 -13.46 -6.64 -6.03
C LYS A 308 -13.07 -7.40 -7.30
N ILE A 309 -11.78 -7.37 -7.62
CA ILE A 309 -11.21 -8.06 -8.79
C ILE A 309 -10.31 -9.24 -8.40
N LEU A 310 -10.44 -9.76 -7.18
CA LEU A 310 -9.76 -11.00 -6.80
C LEU A 310 -10.18 -12.16 -7.72
N PRO A 311 -9.28 -13.12 -8.01
CA PRO A 311 -9.64 -14.30 -8.79
C PRO A 311 -10.75 -15.11 -8.09
N ARG A 312 -11.62 -15.75 -8.86
CA ARG A 312 -12.79 -16.51 -8.32
C ARG A 312 -12.42 -17.64 -7.35
N ASN A 313 -11.19 -18.14 -7.43
CA ASN A 313 -10.68 -19.22 -6.56
C ASN A 313 -9.99 -18.70 -5.29
N ILE A 314 -9.99 -17.40 -5.06
CA ILE A 314 -9.45 -16.76 -3.87
C ILE A 314 -10.59 -16.07 -3.11
N ASP A 315 -10.91 -16.60 -1.94
CA ASP A 315 -11.92 -16.02 -1.06
C ASP A 315 -11.40 -14.72 -0.45
N PRO A 316 -12.18 -13.62 -0.42
CA PRO A 316 -11.81 -12.40 0.27
C PRO A 316 -11.38 -12.60 1.73
N ALA A 317 -11.99 -13.54 2.46
CA ALA A 317 -11.63 -13.86 3.84
C ALA A 317 -10.21 -14.45 3.97
N GLN A 318 -9.76 -15.26 2.99
CA GLN A 318 -8.37 -15.75 3.06
C GLN A 318 -7.35 -14.64 2.79
N VAL A 319 -7.67 -13.67 1.93
CA VAL A 319 -6.83 -12.48 1.74
C VAL A 319 -6.79 -11.64 3.03
N ARG A 320 -7.95 -11.45 3.70
CA ARG A 320 -7.99 -10.77 5.01
C ARG A 320 -7.08 -11.48 6.02
N SER A 321 -7.22 -12.79 6.17
CA SER A 321 -6.41 -13.57 7.12
C SER A 321 -4.91 -13.47 6.83
N ALA A 322 -4.51 -13.56 5.55
CA ALA A 322 -3.13 -13.44 5.12
C ALA A 322 -2.55 -12.05 5.43
N LEU A 323 -3.26 -10.98 5.03
CA LEU A 323 -2.81 -9.59 5.27
C LEU A 323 -2.83 -9.24 6.77
N THR A 324 -3.82 -9.73 7.53
CA THR A 324 -3.84 -9.57 9.00
C THR A 324 -2.60 -10.23 9.63
N LYS A 325 -2.22 -11.41 9.17
CA LYS A 325 -1.02 -12.09 9.67
C LYS A 325 0.26 -11.30 9.38
N VAL A 326 0.36 -10.70 8.18
CA VAL A 326 1.47 -9.78 7.83
C VAL A 326 1.49 -8.57 8.76
N LEU A 327 0.34 -7.93 8.98
CA LEU A 327 0.22 -6.79 9.89
C LEU A 327 0.60 -7.16 11.33
N MET A 328 0.13 -8.30 11.84
CA MET A 328 0.48 -8.80 13.17
C MET A 328 1.99 -9.03 13.28
N ARG A 329 2.61 -9.63 12.26
CA ARG A 329 4.05 -9.87 12.24
C ARG A 329 4.86 -8.58 12.32
N GLN A 330 4.45 -7.54 11.57
CA GLN A 330 5.20 -6.29 11.51
C GLN A 330 4.81 -5.29 12.59
N PHE A 331 3.54 -5.21 12.97
CA PHE A 331 3.03 -4.13 13.82
C PHE A 331 2.37 -4.59 15.13
N GLY A 332 2.32 -5.89 15.39
CA GLY A 332 1.81 -6.42 16.68
C GLY A 332 2.64 -5.97 17.89
N GLY A 333 3.90 -5.62 17.69
CA GLY A 333 4.80 -5.03 18.68
C GLY A 333 5.17 -3.57 18.37
N ASN A 334 6.20 -3.07 19.06
CA ASN A 334 6.70 -1.70 18.91
C ASN A 334 8.07 -1.60 18.21
N GLN A 335 8.62 -2.73 17.73
CA GLN A 335 9.99 -2.81 17.21
C GLN A 335 10.24 -1.92 15.98
N ASN A 336 9.19 -1.56 15.25
CA ASN A 336 9.26 -0.72 14.07
C ASN A 336 9.13 0.78 14.36
N PHE A 337 9.00 1.15 15.65
CA PHE A 337 8.77 2.53 16.07
C PHE A 337 9.86 3.02 17.01
N ASN A 338 10.25 4.28 16.85
CA ASN A 338 11.03 5.03 17.83
C ASN A 338 10.20 6.25 18.26
N SER A 339 9.84 6.33 19.55
CA SER A 339 9.03 7.42 20.10
C SER A 339 7.74 7.69 19.30
N GLY A 340 7.11 6.62 18.77
CA GLY A 340 5.87 6.69 17.98
C GLY A 340 6.05 6.94 16.48
N TRP A 341 7.27 7.17 16.00
CA TRP A 341 7.58 7.37 14.58
C TRP A 341 8.15 6.08 13.97
N LEU A 342 7.77 5.78 12.74
CA LEU A 342 8.34 4.65 12.01
C LEU A 342 9.83 4.85 11.74
N THR A 343 10.60 3.77 11.86
CA THR A 343 12.03 3.71 11.55
C THR A 343 12.29 2.96 10.24
N ILE A 344 13.41 3.23 9.57
CA ILE A 344 13.81 2.49 8.35
C ILE A 344 14.09 1.03 8.69
N GLY A 345 13.54 0.10 7.93
CA GLY A 345 13.75 -1.34 8.07
C GLY A 345 12.52 -2.17 7.72
N LEU A 346 12.66 -3.48 7.64
CA LEU A 346 11.59 -4.44 7.39
C LEU A 346 10.89 -4.84 8.69
N ASN A 347 11.66 -5.23 9.71
CA ASN A 347 11.14 -5.64 11.02
C ASN A 347 12.11 -5.19 12.12
N GLY A 348 11.86 -4.01 12.65
CA GLY A 348 12.79 -3.26 13.50
C GLY A 348 13.50 -2.14 12.74
N HIS A 349 14.44 -1.47 13.41
CA HIS A 349 15.32 -0.47 12.79
C HIS A 349 16.47 -1.18 12.08
N GLN A 350 16.49 -1.15 10.75
CA GLN A 350 17.45 -1.86 9.90
C GLN A 350 17.83 -0.96 8.71
N SER A 351 18.59 0.11 8.95
CA SER A 351 18.95 1.09 7.92
C SER A 351 19.74 0.48 6.75
N SER A 352 20.51 -0.57 6.99
CA SER A 352 21.35 -1.26 5.98
C SER A 352 20.54 -2.07 4.95
N ILE A 353 19.24 -2.39 5.21
CA ILE A 353 18.39 -3.12 4.26
C ILE A 353 17.84 -2.21 3.17
N SER A 354 18.01 -0.90 3.32
CA SER A 354 17.45 0.12 2.42
C SER A 354 18.50 0.70 1.50
N GLU A 355 18.08 1.09 0.30
CA GLU A 355 18.91 1.88 -0.59
C GLU A 355 19.25 3.26 0.00
N LYS A 356 20.30 3.89 -0.57
CA LYS A 356 20.81 5.18 -0.11
C LYS A 356 19.79 6.32 -0.20
N ASN A 357 18.87 6.24 -1.16
CA ASN A 357 17.84 7.25 -1.40
C ASN A 357 16.61 7.12 -0.48
N ILE A 358 16.51 6.03 0.29
CA ILE A 358 15.38 5.79 1.18
C ILE A 358 15.46 6.68 2.42
N THR A 359 14.31 7.24 2.78
CA THR A 359 14.09 8.03 3.98
C THR A 359 13.05 7.37 4.87
N ASN A 360 12.91 7.84 6.11
CA ASN A 360 11.81 7.38 6.95
C ASN A 360 10.43 7.95 6.54
N GLY A 361 10.36 8.83 5.56
CA GLY A 361 9.10 9.21 4.89
C GLY A 361 8.62 8.14 3.92
N ASN A 362 9.54 7.52 3.18
CA ASN A 362 9.22 6.51 2.18
C ASN A 362 8.54 5.26 2.76
N ILE A 363 8.91 4.87 3.97
CA ILE A 363 8.41 3.64 4.60
C ILE A 363 6.91 3.69 4.94
N TYR A 364 6.29 4.87 4.95
CA TYR A 364 4.85 5.02 5.14
C TYR A 364 4.01 4.48 3.96
N LEU A 365 4.65 4.00 2.86
CA LEU A 365 3.95 3.22 1.84
C LEU A 365 3.31 1.95 2.41
N CYS A 366 3.76 1.46 3.57
CA CYS A 366 3.08 0.38 4.29
C CYS A 366 1.59 0.66 4.54
N CYS A 367 1.15 1.92 4.54
CA CYS A 367 -0.27 2.28 4.69
C CYS A 367 -1.14 1.82 3.51
N SER A 368 -0.57 1.50 2.35
CA SER A 368 -1.34 0.96 1.23
C SER A 368 -2.01 -0.38 1.50
N ILE A 369 -1.55 -1.13 2.53
CA ILE A 369 -2.23 -2.35 2.98
C ILE A 369 -3.65 -2.08 3.53
N PHE A 370 -3.94 -0.85 3.97
CA PHE A 370 -5.22 -0.48 4.57
C PHE A 370 -6.32 -0.13 3.56
N LEU A 371 -6.08 -0.21 2.25
CA LEU A 371 -7.10 0.07 1.23
C LEU A 371 -8.41 -0.70 1.45
N PRO A 372 -8.42 -2.00 1.88
CA PRO A 372 -9.65 -2.73 2.16
C PRO A 372 -10.51 -2.16 3.29
N LEU A 373 -9.98 -1.26 4.15
CA LEU A 373 -10.81 -0.53 5.11
C LEU A 373 -11.85 0.37 4.43
N GLY A 374 -11.66 0.70 3.15
CA GLY A 374 -12.65 1.38 2.31
C GLY A 374 -13.83 0.53 1.88
N LEU A 375 -13.83 -0.77 2.16
CA LEU A 375 -15.02 -1.62 1.98
C LEU A 375 -16.01 -1.39 3.11
N ASP A 376 -17.32 -1.54 2.78
CA ASP A 376 -18.37 -1.53 3.80
C ASP A 376 -18.09 -2.56 4.91
N ILE A 377 -18.49 -2.24 6.13
CA ILE A 377 -18.27 -3.13 7.28
C ILE A 377 -18.98 -4.49 7.11
N ASN A 378 -20.05 -4.54 6.31
CA ASN A 378 -20.80 -5.75 5.99
C ASN A 378 -20.31 -6.44 4.70
N ASP A 379 -19.20 -6.01 4.14
CA ASP A 379 -18.59 -6.67 2.97
C ASP A 379 -18.08 -8.07 3.33
N ASP A 380 -18.18 -9.02 2.39
CA ASP A 380 -17.72 -10.41 2.58
C ASP A 380 -16.27 -10.50 3.06
N PHE A 381 -15.44 -9.55 2.66
CA PHE A 381 -14.07 -9.45 3.16
C PHE A 381 -14.02 -9.34 4.69
N TRP A 382 -14.97 -8.64 5.30
CA TRP A 382 -14.99 -8.39 6.75
C TRP A 382 -15.85 -9.39 7.52
N ILE A 383 -17.05 -9.76 6.99
CA ILE A 383 -18.02 -10.55 7.74
C ILE A 383 -17.84 -12.06 7.62
N SER A 384 -17.11 -12.53 6.59
CA SER A 384 -16.87 -13.98 6.44
C SER A 384 -15.92 -14.48 7.54
N PRO A 385 -16.10 -15.72 8.03
CA PRO A 385 -15.16 -16.33 8.96
C PRO A 385 -13.72 -16.29 8.47
N ALA A 386 -12.75 -16.30 9.37
CA ALA A 386 -11.33 -16.40 8.99
C ALA A 386 -11.09 -17.67 8.16
N ALA A 387 -10.34 -17.56 7.08
CA ALA A 387 -10.04 -18.64 6.17
C ALA A 387 -8.54 -18.78 5.96
N GLU A 388 -8.08 -20.04 5.89
CA GLU A 388 -6.70 -20.33 5.53
C GLU A 388 -6.41 -19.85 4.10
N TRP A 389 -5.29 -19.16 3.89
CA TRP A 389 -4.85 -18.76 2.57
C TRP A 389 -4.00 -19.84 1.90
N SER A 390 -3.69 -19.67 0.63
CA SER A 390 -3.08 -20.70 -0.22
C SER A 390 -1.83 -21.34 0.37
N SER A 391 -0.93 -20.54 0.93
CA SER A 391 0.31 -21.05 1.54
C SER A 391 0.02 -21.90 2.79
N VAL A 392 -0.89 -21.47 3.67
CA VAL A 392 -1.29 -22.27 4.84
C VAL A 392 -1.88 -23.60 4.40
N LYS A 393 -2.85 -23.59 3.48
CA LYS A 393 -3.48 -24.80 2.93
C LYS A 393 -2.43 -25.76 2.37
N ALA A 394 -1.50 -25.23 1.56
CA ALA A 394 -0.47 -26.07 0.93
C ALA A 394 0.46 -26.74 1.97
N TRP A 395 0.94 -25.99 2.94
CA TRP A 395 1.85 -26.50 3.97
C TRP A 395 1.16 -27.41 5.00
N ASN A 396 -0.16 -27.28 5.18
CA ASN A 396 -0.98 -28.20 5.98
C ASN A 396 -1.38 -29.48 5.23
N GLY A 397 -1.00 -29.63 3.95
CA GLY A 397 -1.34 -30.80 3.14
C GLY A 397 -2.76 -30.77 2.56
N SER A 398 -3.46 -29.65 2.64
CA SER A 398 -4.78 -29.47 2.03
C SER A 398 -4.69 -29.37 0.52
N GLN A 399 -5.75 -29.76 -0.18
CA GLN A 399 -5.83 -29.63 -1.62
C GLN A 399 -5.98 -28.15 -2.01
N ILE A 400 -5.11 -27.70 -2.91
CA ILE A 400 -5.17 -26.37 -3.54
C ILE A 400 -5.11 -26.52 -5.06
N GLN A 401 -5.67 -25.56 -5.77
CA GLN A 401 -5.53 -25.54 -7.22
C GLN A 401 -4.11 -25.16 -7.63
N PRO A 402 -3.56 -25.73 -8.71
CA PRO A 402 -2.28 -25.33 -9.23
C PRO A 402 -2.31 -23.84 -9.63
N ASP A 403 -1.17 -23.21 -9.54
CA ASP A 403 -0.99 -21.86 -10.08
C ASP A 403 -0.96 -21.93 -11.62
N GLN A 404 -1.68 -21.03 -12.29
CA GLN A 404 -1.79 -21.00 -13.75
C GLN A 404 -1.50 -19.60 -14.27
N SER A 405 -0.63 -19.50 -15.27
CA SER A 405 -0.38 -18.27 -16.00
C SER A 405 -1.60 -17.83 -16.80
N ILE A 406 -1.61 -16.56 -17.17
CA ILE A 406 -2.58 -16.01 -18.13
C ILE A 406 -1.86 -15.60 -19.41
N ASP A 407 -2.47 -15.92 -20.53
CA ASP A 407 -1.95 -15.60 -21.88
C ASP A 407 -2.81 -14.46 -22.47
N PHE A 408 -2.47 -13.18 -22.15
CA PHE A 408 -3.11 -12.00 -22.77
C PHE A 408 -2.07 -10.95 -23.13
#